data_05f127964452ad511ddb050caba135a7
#
_entry.id   05f127964452ad511ddb050caba135a7
#
_cell.length_a   1.000
_cell.length_b   1.000
_cell.length_c   1.000
_cell.angle_alpha   90.00
_cell.angle_beta   90.00
_cell.angle_gamma   90.00
#
_symmetry.space_group_name_H-M   'P 1'
#
loop_
_entity.id
_entity.type
_entity.pdbx_description
1 polymer ?
#
loop_
_entity_poly.entity_id
_entity_poly.type
_entity_poly.pdbx_seq_one_letter_code
_entity_poly.pdbx_strand_id
1 'polypeptide(L)'
;FDFPTDSPKIIKVIGVGGGGGNAVNHMYREGIHDVTFVLCNTDNQALKDSPVPVKLQLGKEGLGAGNRPARARKAAEESIEDIKNMLNDGTKMVFITAGMGGGTGTGAAPIIAQTAKEMDILTIGIVTIPFRWEGDKKIDQALDGVEEISKHVDALLVINNEKLSEIYSELSVDDAFDKADDTLSVAAKSIAEIITLHGKVNLDFNDVKTVLKDGGVAIMSTGYGEGDNRVSEAIKNAQHSPLLNNNDIFNSKKVLLNIS
;
A
#
# COMPACT_ATOMS: atom_id res chain seq x y z
N PHE A 1 -18.30 35.27 -2.49
CA PHE A 1 -16.90 34.84 -2.32
C PHE A 1 -16.91 33.31 -2.45
N ASP A 2 -16.53 32.83 -3.65
CA ASP A 2 -16.25 31.42 -3.86
C ASP A 2 -14.88 31.14 -3.25
N PHE A 3 -14.87 30.51 -2.07
CA PHE A 3 -13.65 29.94 -1.55
C PHE A 3 -13.32 28.69 -2.39
N PRO A 4 -12.05 28.47 -2.78
CA PRO A 4 -11.69 27.22 -3.41
C PRO A 4 -12.06 26.08 -2.49
N THR A 5 -12.94 25.19 -2.93
CA THR A 5 -13.44 24.05 -2.18
C THR A 5 -12.46 22.86 -2.16
N ASP A 6 -11.30 22.99 -2.77
CA ASP A 6 -10.25 21.99 -2.70
C ASP A 6 -9.43 22.17 -1.40
N SER A 7 -9.89 21.52 -0.34
CA SER A 7 -9.03 21.27 0.81
C SER A 7 -7.78 20.51 0.36
N PRO A 8 -6.57 20.90 0.80
CA PRO A 8 -5.37 20.17 0.43
C PRO A 8 -5.53 18.70 0.85
N LYS A 9 -5.36 17.79 -0.10
CA LYS A 9 -5.47 16.35 0.13
C LYS A 9 -4.36 15.95 1.11
N ILE A 10 -4.76 15.44 2.27
CA ILE A 10 -3.83 15.06 3.34
C ILE A 10 -3.28 13.65 3.21
N ILE A 11 -3.87 12.84 2.33
CA ILE A 11 -3.51 11.44 2.10
C ILE A 11 -2.81 11.29 0.75
N LYS A 12 -1.69 10.60 0.75
CA LYS A 12 -0.92 10.29 -0.45
C LYS A 12 -0.73 8.79 -0.60
N VAL A 13 -0.90 8.28 -1.81
CA VAL A 13 -0.63 6.88 -2.14
C VAL A 13 0.56 6.84 -3.09
N ILE A 14 1.64 6.20 -2.65
CA ILE A 14 2.90 6.12 -3.39
C ILE A 14 3.12 4.69 -3.87
N GLY A 15 3.13 4.48 -5.17
CA GLY A 15 3.52 3.22 -5.80
C GLY A 15 5.01 3.18 -6.05
N VAL A 16 5.70 2.17 -5.53
CA VAL A 16 7.16 2.03 -5.64
C VAL A 16 7.54 0.83 -6.48
N GLY A 17 8.25 1.08 -7.58
CA GLY A 17 8.64 0.05 -8.53
C GLY A 17 7.50 -0.45 -9.42
N GLY A 18 7.71 -1.56 -10.12
CA GLY A 18 6.73 -2.10 -11.08
C GLY A 18 5.42 -2.52 -10.40
N GLY A 19 5.46 -3.43 -9.43
CA GLY A 19 4.27 -3.92 -8.74
C GLY A 19 3.49 -2.83 -8.02
N GLY A 20 4.18 -1.97 -7.23
CA GLY A 20 3.54 -0.82 -6.59
C GLY A 20 2.97 0.18 -7.60
N GLY A 21 3.65 0.38 -8.72
CA GLY A 21 3.18 1.23 -9.82
C GLY A 21 1.90 0.70 -10.48
N ASN A 22 1.81 -0.61 -10.72
CA ASN A 22 0.63 -1.24 -11.29
C ASN A 22 -0.58 -1.09 -10.36
N ALA A 23 -0.40 -1.37 -9.07
CA ALA A 23 -1.45 -1.20 -8.07
C ALA A 23 -1.97 0.25 -8.03
N VAL A 24 -1.07 1.25 -8.03
CA VAL A 24 -1.46 2.67 -8.05
C VAL A 24 -2.12 3.07 -9.36
N ASN A 25 -1.67 2.55 -10.50
CA ASN A 25 -2.35 2.76 -11.78
C ASN A 25 -3.78 2.22 -11.75
N HIS A 26 -3.98 1.07 -11.13
CA HIS A 26 -5.31 0.48 -10.93
C HIS A 26 -6.18 1.37 -10.05
N MET A 27 -5.69 1.76 -8.87
CA MET A 27 -6.38 2.68 -7.95
C MET A 27 -6.76 4.01 -8.61
N TYR A 28 -5.86 4.56 -9.42
CA TYR A 28 -6.08 5.81 -10.14
C TYR A 28 -7.22 5.70 -11.16
N ARG A 29 -7.30 4.57 -11.87
CA ARG A 29 -8.40 4.30 -12.82
C ARG A 29 -9.74 4.09 -12.13
N GLU A 30 -9.76 3.47 -10.96
CA GLU A 30 -10.97 3.29 -10.14
C GLU A 30 -11.48 4.60 -9.54
N GLY A 31 -10.67 5.65 -9.51
CA GLY A 31 -11.10 6.97 -9.08
C GLY A 31 -11.31 7.08 -7.57
N ILE A 32 -10.36 6.64 -6.76
CA ILE A 32 -10.40 6.86 -5.30
C ILE A 32 -10.30 8.36 -5.02
N HIS A 33 -11.29 8.89 -4.31
CA HIS A 33 -11.40 10.33 -4.04
C HIS A 33 -10.53 10.76 -2.85
N ASP A 34 -10.19 12.06 -2.83
CA ASP A 34 -9.49 12.74 -1.73
C ASP A 34 -8.09 12.21 -1.39
N VAL A 35 -7.47 11.51 -2.32
CA VAL A 35 -6.06 11.08 -2.22
C VAL A 35 -5.24 11.60 -3.39
N THR A 36 -3.95 11.83 -3.16
CA THR A 36 -2.98 12.15 -4.22
C THR A 36 -2.20 10.88 -4.56
N PHE A 37 -2.14 10.54 -5.84
CA PHE A 37 -1.36 9.41 -6.33
C PHE A 37 0.01 9.84 -6.82
N VAL A 38 1.04 9.07 -6.46
CA VAL A 38 2.42 9.29 -6.88
C VAL A 38 3.06 7.97 -7.30
N LEU A 39 3.86 8.00 -8.34
CA LEU A 39 4.72 6.88 -8.72
C LEU A 39 6.19 7.20 -8.49
N CYS A 40 6.88 6.28 -7.83
CA CYS A 40 8.32 6.32 -7.65
C CYS A 40 8.96 5.11 -8.32
N ASN A 41 9.86 5.31 -9.25
CA ASN A 41 10.54 4.20 -9.93
C ASN A 41 11.97 4.59 -10.33
N THR A 42 12.85 3.59 -10.42
CA THR A 42 14.18 3.72 -11.02
C THR A 42 14.17 3.59 -12.54
N ASP A 43 13.03 3.15 -13.12
CA ASP A 43 12.80 2.98 -14.54
C ASP A 43 11.94 4.12 -15.08
N ASN A 44 12.57 4.96 -15.94
CA ASN A 44 11.88 6.12 -16.51
C ASN A 44 10.81 5.72 -17.54
N GLN A 45 10.98 4.60 -18.25
CA GLN A 45 9.98 4.15 -19.21
C GLN A 45 8.69 3.75 -18.50
N ALA A 46 8.79 2.96 -17.41
CA ALA A 46 7.64 2.59 -16.60
C ALA A 46 6.87 3.80 -16.03
N LEU A 47 7.60 4.89 -15.70
CA LEU A 47 6.97 6.14 -15.27
C LEU A 47 6.21 6.83 -16.41
N LYS A 48 6.79 6.87 -17.63
CA LYS A 48 6.15 7.53 -18.78
C LYS A 48 4.85 6.86 -19.20
N ASP A 49 4.80 5.55 -19.14
CA ASP A 49 3.65 4.76 -19.58
C ASP A 49 2.45 4.80 -18.61
N SER A 50 2.64 5.35 -17.42
CA SER A 50 1.60 5.46 -16.41
C SER A 50 0.64 6.65 -16.64
N PRO A 51 -0.67 6.50 -16.35
CA PRO A 51 -1.63 7.59 -16.38
C PRO A 51 -1.53 8.54 -15.16
N VAL A 52 -0.84 8.13 -14.10
CA VAL A 52 -0.71 8.92 -12.86
C VAL A 52 0.09 10.19 -13.13
N PRO A 53 -0.42 11.39 -12.77
CA PRO A 53 0.21 12.66 -13.15
C PRO A 53 1.50 12.95 -12.39
N VAL A 54 1.59 12.55 -11.12
CA VAL A 54 2.77 12.83 -10.26
C VAL A 54 3.71 11.64 -10.27
N LYS A 55 4.92 11.89 -10.75
CA LYS A 55 5.94 10.86 -10.97
C LYS A 55 7.28 11.34 -10.45
N LEU A 56 7.99 10.47 -9.73
CA LEU A 56 9.33 10.72 -9.23
C LEU A 56 10.28 9.62 -9.73
N GLN A 57 11.24 9.99 -10.56
CA GLN A 57 12.33 9.10 -10.92
C GLN A 57 13.33 9.04 -9.75
N LEU A 58 13.65 7.83 -9.31
CA LEU A 58 14.65 7.58 -8.29
C LEU A 58 16.02 7.37 -8.96
N GLY A 59 17.01 8.15 -8.49
CA GLY A 59 18.33 8.17 -9.09
C GLY A 59 18.37 8.82 -10.47
N LYS A 60 19.57 8.96 -11.02
CA LYS A 60 19.80 9.72 -12.26
C LYS A 60 19.77 8.89 -13.54
N GLU A 61 19.97 7.57 -13.44
CA GLU A 61 20.18 6.71 -14.60
C GLU A 61 18.89 6.41 -15.39
N GLY A 62 17.76 6.21 -14.70
CA GLY A 62 16.46 5.92 -15.35
C GLY A 62 16.34 4.55 -16.02
N LEU A 63 17.28 3.64 -15.80
CA LEU A 63 17.40 2.33 -16.47
C LEU A 63 16.84 1.15 -15.65
N GLY A 64 16.18 1.45 -14.53
CA GLY A 64 15.72 0.42 -13.61
C GLY A 64 16.83 -0.14 -12.70
N ALA A 65 16.41 -0.90 -11.68
CA ALA A 65 17.34 -1.48 -10.70
C ALA A 65 17.94 -2.83 -11.12
N GLY A 66 17.44 -3.45 -12.18
CA GLY A 66 17.91 -4.75 -12.68
C GLY A 66 17.75 -5.88 -11.65
N ASN A 67 16.65 -5.91 -10.92
CA ASN A 67 16.33 -6.85 -9.84
C ASN A 67 17.40 -6.85 -8.70
N ARG A 68 18.01 -5.70 -8.43
CA ARG A 68 19.04 -5.51 -7.40
C ARG A 68 18.56 -4.48 -6.36
N PRO A 69 18.07 -4.89 -5.19
CA PRO A 69 17.59 -3.96 -4.16
C PRO A 69 18.63 -2.93 -3.71
N ALA A 70 19.88 -3.33 -3.58
CA ALA A 70 20.97 -2.40 -3.19
C ALA A 70 21.13 -1.23 -4.17
N ARG A 71 20.92 -1.45 -5.48
CA ARG A 71 20.97 -0.39 -6.50
C ARG A 71 19.77 0.55 -6.36
N ALA A 72 18.58 -0.01 -6.13
CA ALA A 72 17.38 0.79 -5.91
C ALA A 72 17.44 1.60 -4.61
N ARG A 73 17.97 1.01 -3.54
CA ARG A 73 18.22 1.70 -2.27
C ARG A 73 19.10 2.92 -2.48
N LYS A 74 20.25 2.74 -3.15
CA LYS A 74 21.16 3.84 -3.46
C LYS A 74 20.47 4.93 -4.30
N ALA A 75 19.70 4.55 -5.32
CA ALA A 75 18.95 5.49 -6.15
C ALA A 75 17.93 6.31 -5.32
N ALA A 76 17.25 5.68 -4.37
CA ALA A 76 16.34 6.37 -3.45
C ALA A 76 17.09 7.30 -2.49
N GLU A 77 18.23 6.87 -1.95
CA GLU A 77 19.11 7.69 -1.10
C GLU A 77 19.62 8.94 -1.84
N GLU A 78 19.96 8.81 -3.12
CA GLU A 78 20.33 9.94 -3.99
C GLU A 78 19.18 10.93 -4.25
N SER A 79 17.93 10.48 -4.09
CA SER A 79 16.70 11.24 -4.35
C SER A 79 16.00 11.70 -3.07
N ILE A 80 16.63 11.64 -1.90
CA ILE A 80 16.00 11.96 -0.60
C ILE A 80 15.39 13.37 -0.60
N GLU A 81 16.07 14.36 -1.14
CA GLU A 81 15.54 15.73 -1.18
C GLU A 81 14.31 15.87 -2.08
N ASP A 82 14.29 15.15 -3.20
CA ASP A 82 13.10 15.11 -4.07
C ASP A 82 11.93 14.39 -3.38
N ILE A 83 12.20 13.31 -2.63
CA ILE A 83 11.20 12.59 -1.82
C ILE A 83 10.64 13.51 -0.73
N LYS A 84 11.49 14.26 -0.01
CA LYS A 84 11.05 15.23 0.99
C LYS A 84 10.19 16.33 0.37
N ASN A 85 10.62 16.89 -0.75
CA ASN A 85 9.85 17.92 -1.46
C ASN A 85 8.47 17.42 -1.89
N MET A 86 8.40 16.18 -2.41
CA MET A 86 7.15 15.53 -2.78
C MET A 86 6.20 15.34 -1.59
N LEU A 87 6.74 15.09 -0.39
CA LEU A 87 5.96 14.87 0.83
C LEU A 87 5.60 16.17 1.57
N ASN A 88 6.32 17.27 1.31
CA ASN A 88 6.18 18.55 2.03
C ASN A 88 5.10 19.46 1.42
N ASP A 89 3.94 18.91 1.09
CA ASP A 89 2.81 19.63 0.48
C ASP A 89 1.53 19.60 1.35
N GLY A 90 1.70 19.40 2.67
CA GLY A 90 0.58 19.26 3.60
C GLY A 90 0.15 17.80 3.82
N THR A 91 0.84 16.84 3.26
CA THR A 91 0.60 15.40 3.48
C THR A 91 0.71 15.04 4.97
N LYS A 92 -0.29 14.35 5.50
CA LYS A 92 -0.34 13.87 6.91
C LYS A 92 -0.28 12.36 7.01
N MET A 93 -0.63 11.67 5.94
CA MET A 93 -0.65 10.21 5.86
C MET A 93 -0.16 9.76 4.50
N VAL A 94 0.63 8.70 4.48
CA VAL A 94 1.12 8.10 3.25
C VAL A 94 0.91 6.59 3.29
N PHE A 95 0.36 6.07 2.20
CA PHE A 95 0.39 4.65 1.87
C PHE A 95 1.55 4.40 0.93
N ILE A 96 2.43 3.49 1.28
CA ILE A 96 3.53 3.05 0.44
C ILE A 96 3.23 1.64 -0.03
N THR A 97 2.92 1.49 -1.31
CA THR A 97 2.64 0.19 -1.90
C THR A 97 3.80 -0.27 -2.78
N ALA A 98 4.21 -1.53 -2.57
CA ALA A 98 5.32 -2.12 -3.30
C ALA A 98 5.17 -3.64 -3.44
N GLY A 99 5.50 -4.17 -4.61
CA GLY A 99 5.76 -5.60 -4.76
C GLY A 99 7.18 -5.90 -4.27
N MET A 100 7.28 -6.72 -3.24
CA MET A 100 8.56 -7.18 -2.71
C MET A 100 9.12 -8.33 -3.56
N GLY A 101 10.43 -8.54 -3.50
CA GLY A 101 11.13 -9.55 -4.30
C GLY A 101 11.73 -9.02 -5.61
N GLY A 102 11.33 -7.81 -6.05
CA GLY A 102 11.97 -7.08 -7.15
C GLY A 102 13.09 -6.16 -6.68
N GLY A 103 13.69 -5.42 -7.61
CA GLY A 103 14.76 -4.46 -7.28
C GLY A 103 14.20 -3.20 -6.62
N THR A 104 13.35 -2.46 -7.33
CA THR A 104 12.94 -1.11 -6.93
C THR A 104 12.02 -1.14 -5.70
N GLY A 105 10.97 -1.96 -5.70
CA GLY A 105 10.05 -2.06 -4.56
C GLY A 105 10.78 -2.43 -3.28
N THR A 106 11.60 -3.51 -3.32
CA THR A 106 12.33 -4.03 -2.17
C THR A 106 13.36 -3.04 -1.62
N GLY A 107 14.09 -2.35 -2.51
CA GLY A 107 15.20 -1.50 -2.09
C GLY A 107 14.80 -0.05 -1.78
N ALA A 108 13.89 0.53 -2.55
CA ALA A 108 13.54 1.94 -2.44
C ALA A 108 12.37 2.22 -1.48
N ALA A 109 11.38 1.31 -1.36
CA ALA A 109 10.24 1.54 -0.49
C ALA A 109 10.62 1.78 0.98
N PRO A 110 11.59 1.05 1.59
CA PRO A 110 12.04 1.34 2.95
C PRO A 110 12.63 2.76 3.11
N ILE A 111 13.35 3.27 2.12
CA ILE A 111 13.94 4.63 2.17
C ILE A 111 12.84 5.70 2.11
N ILE A 112 11.84 5.51 1.25
CA ILE A 112 10.69 6.42 1.16
C ILE A 112 9.90 6.39 2.48
N ALA A 113 9.69 5.20 3.06
CA ALA A 113 9.00 5.03 4.34
C ALA A 113 9.76 5.72 5.49
N GLN A 114 11.07 5.51 5.57
CA GLN A 114 11.92 6.17 6.54
C GLN A 114 11.82 7.70 6.44
N THR A 115 11.94 8.24 5.23
CA THR A 115 11.84 9.68 4.97
C THR A 115 10.49 10.24 5.41
N ALA A 116 9.39 9.55 5.10
CA ALA A 116 8.06 9.96 5.51
C ALA A 116 7.89 9.95 7.05
N LYS A 117 8.38 8.90 7.71
CA LYS A 117 8.33 8.78 9.17
C LYS A 117 9.18 9.84 9.87
N GLU A 118 10.35 10.17 9.34
CA GLU A 118 11.21 11.26 9.85
C GLU A 118 10.55 12.64 9.73
N MET A 119 9.60 12.81 8.82
CA MET A 119 8.78 14.02 8.65
C MET A 119 7.50 14.01 9.51
N ASP A 120 7.34 13.07 10.46
CA ASP A 120 6.13 12.86 11.30
C ASP A 120 4.85 12.63 10.47
N ILE A 121 4.98 12.04 9.29
CA ILE A 121 3.85 11.62 8.45
C ILE A 121 3.46 10.19 8.86
N LEU A 122 2.16 9.97 9.11
CA LEU A 122 1.65 8.62 9.39
C LEU A 122 1.91 7.72 8.19
N THR A 123 2.77 6.71 8.35
CA THR A 123 3.30 5.90 7.27
C THR A 123 2.78 4.47 7.33
N ILE A 124 2.03 4.06 6.32
CA ILE A 124 1.45 2.73 6.20
C ILE A 124 2.08 2.02 5.01
N GLY A 125 2.68 0.87 5.26
CA GLY A 125 3.17 -0.02 4.21
C GLY A 125 2.08 -1.02 3.79
N ILE A 126 1.86 -1.18 2.49
CA ILE A 126 1.00 -2.23 1.93
C ILE A 126 1.82 -2.94 0.86
N VAL A 127 2.30 -4.14 1.18
CA VAL A 127 3.28 -4.84 0.34
C VAL A 127 2.83 -6.25 -0.01
N THR A 128 3.27 -6.74 -1.17
CA THR A 128 3.01 -8.12 -1.58
C THR A 128 4.28 -8.96 -1.50
N ILE A 129 4.12 -10.23 -1.10
CA ILE A 129 5.12 -11.29 -1.27
C ILE A 129 4.78 -12.03 -2.58
N PRO A 130 5.79 -12.30 -3.44
CA PRO A 130 5.57 -12.91 -4.74
C PRO A 130 4.97 -14.31 -4.65
N PHE A 131 4.40 -14.76 -5.75
CA PHE A 131 3.94 -16.14 -5.92
C PHE A 131 5.10 -17.13 -5.83
N ARG A 132 4.83 -18.35 -5.37
CA ARG A 132 5.84 -19.41 -5.24
C ARG A 132 6.51 -19.76 -6.57
N TRP A 133 5.75 -19.75 -7.66
CA TRP A 133 6.28 -20.03 -9.00
C TRP A 133 7.23 -18.94 -9.54
N GLU A 134 7.30 -17.77 -8.93
CA GLU A 134 8.28 -16.74 -9.28
C GLU A 134 9.71 -17.07 -8.80
N GLY A 135 9.85 -18.06 -7.92
CA GLY A 135 11.09 -18.66 -7.47
C GLY A 135 11.57 -18.22 -6.09
N ASP A 136 12.23 -19.14 -5.39
CA ASP A 136 12.65 -18.98 -3.98
C ASP A 136 13.51 -17.75 -3.74
N LYS A 137 14.41 -17.43 -4.68
CA LYS A 137 15.28 -16.24 -4.57
C LYS A 137 14.47 -14.94 -4.48
N LYS A 138 13.35 -14.83 -5.20
CA LYS A 138 12.47 -13.67 -5.11
C LYS A 138 11.73 -13.64 -3.79
N ILE A 139 11.33 -14.79 -3.27
CA ILE A 139 10.66 -14.92 -1.98
C ILE A 139 11.59 -14.51 -0.85
N ASP A 140 12.83 -15.03 -0.82
CA ASP A 140 13.84 -14.66 0.18
C ASP A 140 14.10 -13.14 0.15
N GLN A 141 14.31 -12.59 -1.06
CA GLN A 141 14.48 -11.15 -1.23
C GLN A 141 13.26 -10.34 -0.78
N ALA A 142 12.06 -10.87 -0.96
CA ALA A 142 10.83 -10.24 -0.50
C ALA A 142 10.74 -10.23 1.02
N LEU A 143 11.09 -11.32 1.69
CA LEU A 143 11.10 -11.43 3.15
C LEU A 143 12.10 -10.43 3.77
N ASP A 144 13.30 -10.32 3.21
CA ASP A 144 14.28 -9.31 3.63
C ASP A 144 13.72 -7.89 3.46
N GLY A 145 13.02 -7.62 2.35
CA GLY A 145 12.39 -6.33 2.09
C GLY A 145 11.24 -6.00 3.06
N VAL A 146 10.43 -7.01 3.40
CA VAL A 146 9.35 -6.88 4.39
C VAL A 146 9.94 -6.58 5.78
N GLU A 147 11.00 -7.28 6.18
CA GLU A 147 11.68 -7.01 7.44
C GLU A 147 12.25 -5.59 7.47
N GLU A 148 12.87 -5.15 6.39
CA GLU A 148 13.46 -3.80 6.35
C GLU A 148 12.40 -2.71 6.38
N ILE A 149 11.33 -2.78 5.58
CA ILE A 149 10.27 -1.75 5.57
C ILE A 149 9.53 -1.71 6.90
N SER A 150 9.37 -2.84 7.59
CA SER A 150 8.67 -2.91 8.88
C SER A 150 9.28 -2.01 9.95
N LYS A 151 10.56 -1.71 9.86
CA LYS A 151 11.30 -0.81 10.78
C LYS A 151 10.94 0.66 10.57
N HIS A 152 10.38 1.00 9.40
CA HIS A 152 10.19 2.38 8.95
C HIS A 152 8.71 2.77 8.71
N VAL A 153 7.78 1.90 9.05
CA VAL A 153 6.35 2.18 8.95
C VAL A 153 5.66 2.14 10.31
N ASP A 154 4.51 2.79 10.43
CA ASP A 154 3.68 2.74 11.63
C ASP A 154 2.81 1.47 11.64
N ALA A 155 2.29 1.10 10.47
CA ALA A 155 1.59 -0.15 10.26
C ALA A 155 2.01 -0.78 8.94
N LEU A 156 2.12 -2.11 8.91
CA LEU A 156 2.50 -2.87 7.73
C LEU A 156 1.46 -3.96 7.45
N LEU A 157 0.83 -3.84 6.29
CA LEU A 157 -0.03 -4.88 5.73
C LEU A 157 0.79 -5.69 4.71
N VAL A 158 0.90 -6.99 4.94
CA VAL A 158 1.62 -7.92 4.05
C VAL A 158 0.61 -8.85 3.39
N ILE A 159 0.52 -8.80 2.08
CA ILE A 159 -0.33 -9.65 1.26
C ILE A 159 0.53 -10.74 0.63
N ASN A 160 0.22 -12.00 0.93
CA ASN A 160 0.89 -13.14 0.31
C ASN A 160 0.13 -13.53 -0.96
N ASN A 161 0.74 -13.29 -2.13
CA ASN A 161 0.14 -13.61 -3.42
C ASN A 161 -0.18 -15.11 -3.57
N GLU A 162 0.59 -15.99 -2.93
CA GLU A 162 0.30 -17.43 -2.95
C GLU A 162 -1.08 -17.77 -2.38
N LYS A 163 -1.54 -17.00 -1.38
CA LYS A 163 -2.89 -17.17 -0.83
C LYS A 163 -3.98 -16.81 -1.82
N LEU A 164 -3.72 -15.87 -2.73
CA LEU A 164 -4.65 -15.57 -3.81
C LEU A 164 -4.78 -16.75 -4.79
N SER A 165 -3.68 -17.44 -5.11
CA SER A 165 -3.72 -18.65 -5.93
C SER A 165 -4.47 -19.80 -5.26
N GLU A 166 -4.38 -19.93 -3.93
CA GLU A 166 -5.14 -20.94 -3.19
C GLU A 166 -6.66 -20.66 -3.21
N ILE A 167 -7.04 -19.37 -3.16
CA ILE A 167 -8.45 -18.95 -3.19
C ILE A 167 -9.03 -19.00 -4.60
N TYR A 168 -8.23 -18.61 -5.59
CA TYR A 168 -8.60 -18.44 -6.98
C TYR A 168 -7.78 -19.40 -7.87
N SER A 169 -7.93 -20.70 -7.67
CA SER A 169 -7.12 -21.75 -8.28
C SER A 169 -7.19 -21.85 -9.82
N GLU A 170 -8.17 -21.20 -10.45
CA GLU A 170 -8.39 -21.25 -11.91
C GLU A 170 -7.89 -20.01 -12.64
N LEU A 171 -7.24 -19.07 -11.96
CA LEU A 171 -6.74 -17.85 -12.60
C LEU A 171 -5.56 -18.15 -13.55
N SER A 172 -5.54 -17.47 -14.68
CA SER A 172 -4.32 -17.37 -15.49
C SER A 172 -3.25 -16.58 -14.73
N VAL A 173 -2.00 -16.63 -15.23
CA VAL A 173 -0.90 -15.87 -14.61
C VAL A 173 -1.19 -14.36 -14.61
N ASP A 174 -1.72 -13.84 -15.70
CA ASP A 174 -2.05 -12.41 -15.81
C ASP A 174 -3.17 -12.03 -14.85
N ASP A 175 -4.26 -12.82 -14.79
CA ASP A 175 -5.36 -12.60 -13.86
C ASP A 175 -4.92 -12.70 -12.39
N ALA A 176 -3.94 -13.53 -12.07
CA ALA A 176 -3.39 -13.65 -10.73
C ALA A 176 -2.65 -12.36 -10.30
N PHE A 177 -1.89 -11.74 -11.21
CA PHE A 177 -1.28 -10.44 -10.96
C PHE A 177 -2.31 -9.32 -10.84
N ASP A 178 -3.31 -9.28 -11.73
CA ASP A 178 -4.40 -8.31 -11.65
C ASP A 178 -5.15 -8.44 -10.31
N LYS A 179 -5.35 -9.67 -9.82
CA LYS A 179 -5.96 -9.91 -8.52
C LYS A 179 -5.10 -9.45 -7.35
N ALA A 180 -3.78 -9.57 -7.45
CA ALA A 180 -2.86 -9.03 -6.46
C ALA A 180 -2.93 -7.48 -6.42
N ASP A 181 -2.95 -6.83 -7.58
CA ASP A 181 -3.07 -5.39 -7.70
C ASP A 181 -4.43 -4.88 -7.18
N ASP A 182 -5.53 -5.58 -7.48
CA ASP A 182 -6.86 -5.33 -6.95
C ASP A 182 -6.88 -5.42 -5.41
N THR A 183 -6.24 -6.43 -4.84
CA THR A 183 -6.17 -6.62 -3.39
C THR A 183 -5.42 -5.47 -2.70
N LEU A 184 -4.31 -5.01 -3.30
CA LEU A 184 -3.59 -3.82 -2.83
C LEU A 184 -4.46 -2.57 -2.89
N SER A 185 -5.19 -2.41 -4.00
CA SER A 185 -6.13 -1.30 -4.22
C SER A 185 -7.23 -1.27 -3.17
N VAL A 186 -7.90 -2.39 -2.95
CA VAL A 186 -8.97 -2.53 -1.94
C VAL A 186 -8.44 -2.20 -0.54
N ALA A 187 -7.24 -2.64 -0.20
CA ALA A 187 -6.63 -2.36 1.10
C ALA A 187 -6.41 -0.85 1.31
N ALA A 188 -5.75 -0.18 0.37
CA ALA A 188 -5.50 1.25 0.46
C ALA A 188 -6.81 2.07 0.43
N LYS A 189 -7.74 1.71 -0.45
CA LYS A 189 -9.04 2.34 -0.57
C LYS A 189 -9.84 2.26 0.72
N SER A 190 -9.96 1.06 1.30
CA SER A 190 -10.75 0.85 2.52
C SER A 190 -10.24 1.70 3.69
N ILE A 191 -8.91 1.82 3.86
CA ILE A 191 -8.37 2.64 4.94
C ILE A 191 -8.52 4.14 4.62
N ALA A 192 -8.32 4.56 3.37
CA ALA A 192 -8.51 5.95 2.97
C ALA A 192 -9.97 6.40 3.12
N GLU A 193 -10.92 5.57 2.73
CA GLU A 193 -12.36 5.86 2.81
C GLU A 193 -12.85 6.02 4.26
N ILE A 194 -12.24 5.35 5.24
CA ILE A 194 -12.56 5.56 6.66
C ILE A 194 -12.34 7.04 7.07
N ILE A 195 -11.36 7.70 6.47
CA ILE A 195 -11.01 9.09 6.78
C ILE A 195 -11.77 10.07 5.89
N THR A 196 -11.99 9.72 4.62
CA THR A 196 -12.49 10.64 3.59
C THR A 196 -14.00 10.61 3.43
N LEU A 197 -14.64 9.47 3.71
CA LEU A 197 -16.10 9.35 3.58
C LEU A 197 -16.83 9.77 4.85
N HIS A 198 -17.82 10.64 4.68
CA HIS A 198 -18.71 11.06 5.77
C HIS A 198 -19.80 10.02 6.00
N GLY A 199 -19.75 9.36 7.16
CA GLY A 199 -20.77 8.43 7.63
C GLY A 199 -21.68 9.03 8.71
N LYS A 200 -22.54 8.19 9.33
CA LYS A 200 -23.32 8.58 10.50
C LYS A 200 -22.46 8.81 11.75
N VAL A 201 -21.34 8.09 11.85
CA VAL A 201 -20.30 8.27 12.85
C VAL A 201 -19.00 8.50 12.08
N ASN A 202 -18.45 9.69 12.19
CA ASN A 202 -17.21 10.03 11.48
C ASN A 202 -16.03 9.72 12.38
N LEU A 203 -15.03 9.04 11.79
CA LEU A 203 -13.71 8.93 12.36
C LEU A 203 -12.85 10.05 11.77
N ASP A 204 -12.21 10.83 12.62
CA ASP A 204 -11.28 11.81 12.14
C ASP A 204 -9.88 11.22 11.92
N PHE A 205 -9.01 11.99 11.29
CA PHE A 205 -7.64 11.56 11.01
C PHE A 205 -6.88 11.17 12.29
N ASN A 206 -7.13 11.85 13.42
CA ASN A 206 -6.43 11.61 14.68
C ASN A 206 -6.85 10.27 15.31
N ASP A 207 -8.11 9.88 15.14
CA ASP A 207 -8.61 8.56 15.58
C ASP A 207 -7.88 7.44 14.84
N VAL A 208 -7.79 7.56 13.51
CA VAL A 208 -7.06 6.61 12.67
C VAL A 208 -5.56 6.62 13.00
N LYS A 209 -4.96 7.79 13.19
CA LYS A 209 -3.56 7.92 13.61
C LYS A 209 -3.32 7.22 14.95
N THR A 210 -4.20 7.34 15.91
CA THR A 210 -4.10 6.69 17.23
C THR A 210 -4.11 5.16 17.14
N VAL A 211 -4.92 4.62 16.22
CA VAL A 211 -4.98 3.16 16.01
C VAL A 211 -3.75 2.65 15.27
N LEU A 212 -3.36 3.32 14.18
CA LEU A 212 -2.33 2.82 13.27
C LEU A 212 -0.90 3.18 13.69
N LYS A 213 -0.69 4.30 14.40
CA LYS A 213 0.64 4.73 14.84
C LYS A 213 1.29 3.67 15.73
N ASP A 214 2.51 3.27 15.35
CA ASP A 214 3.31 2.23 16.01
C ASP A 214 2.53 0.90 16.18
N GLY A 215 1.63 0.62 15.23
CA GLY A 215 0.76 -0.57 15.25
C GLY A 215 1.47 -1.87 14.88
N GLY A 216 2.60 -1.79 14.19
CA GLY A 216 3.35 -2.97 13.73
C GLY A 216 2.65 -3.67 12.55
N VAL A 217 2.53 -4.99 12.60
CA VAL A 217 1.83 -5.75 11.56
C VAL A 217 0.34 -5.52 11.67
N ALA A 218 -0.27 -5.07 10.58
CA ALA A 218 -1.70 -4.90 10.44
C ALA A 218 -2.31 -6.05 9.63
N ILE A 219 -3.53 -6.39 9.96
CA ILE A 219 -4.34 -7.35 9.22
C ILE A 219 -5.61 -6.62 8.81
N MET A 220 -6.01 -6.81 7.56
CA MET A 220 -7.27 -6.26 7.05
C MET A 220 -8.13 -7.37 6.49
N SER A 221 -9.43 -7.23 6.71
CA SER A 221 -10.42 -8.14 6.18
C SER A 221 -11.71 -7.41 5.89
N THR A 222 -12.45 -7.87 4.91
CA THR A 222 -13.78 -7.39 4.56
C THR A 222 -14.75 -8.55 4.58
N GLY A 223 -15.99 -8.29 4.98
CA GLY A 223 -17.06 -9.28 4.97
C GLY A 223 -18.37 -8.63 4.55
N TYR A 224 -19.17 -9.37 3.81
CA TYR A 224 -20.47 -8.95 3.33
C TYR A 224 -21.55 -9.85 3.91
N GLY A 225 -22.71 -9.29 4.18
CA GLY A 225 -23.87 -10.01 4.64
C GLY A 225 -25.15 -9.40 4.09
N GLU A 226 -26.17 -10.23 3.87
CA GLU A 226 -27.48 -9.83 3.35
C GLU A 226 -28.61 -10.30 4.29
N GLY A 227 -29.79 -9.68 4.15
CA GLY A 227 -30.98 -10.04 4.91
C GLY A 227 -30.96 -9.59 6.38
N ASP A 228 -31.77 -10.24 7.20
CA ASP A 228 -32.03 -9.84 8.60
C ASP A 228 -30.79 -10.01 9.51
N ASN A 229 -29.93 -11.00 9.22
CA ASN A 229 -28.73 -11.30 9.99
C ASN A 229 -27.46 -10.73 9.35
N ARG A 230 -27.58 -9.79 8.39
CA ARG A 230 -26.48 -9.28 7.58
C ARG A 230 -25.24 -8.82 8.35
N VAL A 231 -25.42 -8.19 9.50
CA VAL A 231 -24.30 -7.70 10.32
C VAL A 231 -23.49 -8.87 10.90
N SER A 232 -24.18 -9.85 11.51
CA SER A 232 -23.53 -11.03 12.07
C SER A 232 -22.84 -11.87 10.99
N GLU A 233 -23.46 -11.97 9.82
CA GLU A 233 -22.92 -12.69 8.67
C GLU A 233 -21.69 -11.97 8.10
N ALA A 234 -21.74 -10.65 7.91
CA ALA A 234 -20.60 -9.85 7.46
C ALA A 234 -19.41 -9.97 8.41
N ILE A 235 -19.63 -9.86 9.72
CA ILE A 235 -18.57 -10.02 10.72
C ILE A 235 -17.97 -11.43 10.66
N LYS A 236 -18.80 -12.46 10.58
CA LYS A 236 -18.35 -13.84 10.47
C LYS A 236 -17.52 -14.06 9.20
N ASN A 237 -17.98 -13.55 8.07
CA ASN A 237 -17.27 -13.64 6.79
C ASN A 237 -15.92 -12.90 6.84
N ALA A 238 -15.89 -11.71 7.45
CA ALA A 238 -14.65 -10.96 7.66
C ALA A 238 -13.65 -11.76 8.52
N GLN A 239 -14.09 -12.38 9.61
CA GLN A 239 -13.24 -13.18 10.51
C GLN A 239 -12.68 -14.45 9.86
N HIS A 240 -13.32 -14.97 8.83
CA HIS A 240 -12.93 -16.20 8.13
C HIS A 240 -12.31 -15.90 6.74
N SER A 241 -11.97 -14.65 6.47
CA SER A 241 -11.33 -14.30 5.20
C SER A 241 -10.03 -15.08 5.02
N PRO A 242 -9.85 -15.75 3.87
CA PRO A 242 -8.63 -16.50 3.58
C PRO A 242 -7.38 -15.61 3.54
N LEU A 243 -7.54 -14.30 3.34
CA LEU A 243 -6.46 -13.32 3.37
C LEU A 243 -5.88 -13.10 4.78
N LEU A 244 -6.60 -13.51 5.83
CA LEU A 244 -6.15 -13.41 7.22
C LEU A 244 -5.05 -14.42 7.61
N ASN A 245 -4.56 -15.23 6.70
CA ASN A 245 -3.36 -16.07 6.83
C ASN A 245 -3.23 -16.77 8.20
N ASN A 246 -4.30 -17.37 8.72
CA ASN A 246 -4.40 -18.01 10.03
C ASN A 246 -3.99 -17.13 11.23
N ASN A 247 -3.89 -15.82 11.03
CA ASN A 247 -3.54 -14.92 12.12
C ASN A 247 -4.72 -14.82 13.09
N ASP A 248 -4.41 -15.04 14.34
CA ASP A 248 -5.35 -14.94 15.43
C ASP A 248 -5.72 -13.46 15.66
N ILE A 249 -6.86 -13.05 15.09
CA ILE A 249 -7.41 -11.69 15.27
C ILE A 249 -7.75 -11.40 16.73
N PHE A 250 -7.94 -12.44 17.57
CA PHE A 250 -8.26 -12.30 18.98
C PHE A 250 -7.10 -11.75 19.81
N ASN A 251 -5.87 -11.84 19.30
CA ASN A 251 -4.69 -11.25 19.91
C ASN A 251 -4.41 -9.80 19.46
N SER A 252 -5.26 -9.22 18.63
CA SER A 252 -5.12 -7.85 18.17
C SER A 252 -5.25 -6.86 19.33
N LYS A 253 -4.26 -5.97 19.44
CA LYS A 253 -4.23 -4.93 20.51
C LYS A 253 -5.13 -3.74 20.18
N LYS A 254 -5.33 -3.47 18.90
CA LYS A 254 -6.12 -2.36 18.37
C LYS A 254 -6.98 -2.86 17.22
N VAL A 255 -8.21 -2.42 17.14
CA VAL A 255 -9.15 -2.78 16.09
C VAL A 255 -9.78 -1.50 15.53
N LEU A 256 -9.79 -1.39 14.22
CA LEU A 256 -10.54 -0.37 13.49
C LEU A 256 -11.66 -1.09 12.74
N LEU A 257 -12.89 -0.70 13.01
CA LEU A 257 -14.07 -1.30 12.40
C LEU A 257 -14.86 -0.23 11.63
N ASN A 258 -15.11 -0.51 10.36
CA ASN A 258 -16.03 0.28 9.55
C ASN A 258 -17.23 -0.58 9.13
N ILE A 259 -18.43 -0.04 9.28
CA ILE A 259 -19.70 -0.70 8.88
C ILE A 259 -20.43 0.27 7.96
N SER A 260 -20.66 -0.14 6.72
CA SER A 260 -21.37 0.63 5.70
C SER A 260 -22.60 -0.10 5.17
#